data_986e344afbd5c62651b246241e62337d
#
_entry.id   986e344afbd5c62651b246241e62337d
#
_cell.length_a   1.000
_cell.length_b   1.000
_cell.length_c   1.000
_cell.angle_alpha   90.00
_cell.angle_beta   90.00
_cell.angle_gamma   90.00
#
_symmetry.space_group_name_H-M   'P 1'
#
loop_
_entity.id
_entity.type
_entity.pdbx_description
1 polymer ?
#
loop_
_entity_poly.entity_id
_entity_poly.type
_entity_poly.pdbx_seq_one_letter_code
_entity_poly.pdbx_strand_id
1 'polypeptide(L)'
;YLLTSDGKKLNVTREEVPGCRNWIWWDADLLRETFRGDDNRWGAGSSSNGKKQSIWKWKGEDLTKGIEGDILMMADMEGDWREELIAALPGELRIYHTVIPAKDRRITLMQDPLYRSYVAHRSMGYPQAPVTSYFLGE
;
A
#
# COMPACT_ATOMS: atom_id res chain seq x y z
N TYR A 1 -16.22 -7.58 7.83
CA TYR A 1 -15.82 -9.00 7.92
C TYR A 1 -14.92 -9.36 6.75
N LEU A 2 -14.10 -10.39 6.94
CA LEU A 2 -13.30 -10.98 5.86
C LEU A 2 -13.85 -12.36 5.53
N LEU A 3 -13.71 -12.74 4.26
CA LEU A 3 -14.05 -14.08 3.76
C LEU A 3 -12.79 -14.73 3.19
N THR A 4 -12.72 -16.04 3.30
CA THR A 4 -11.77 -16.85 2.53
C THR A 4 -12.18 -16.90 1.05
N SER A 5 -11.31 -17.36 0.16
CA SER A 5 -11.61 -17.50 -1.26
C SER A 5 -12.79 -18.46 -1.56
N ASP A 6 -13.06 -19.40 -0.64
CA ASP A 6 -14.21 -20.31 -0.70
C ASP A 6 -15.46 -19.76 0.00
N GLY A 7 -15.44 -18.48 0.40
CA GLY A 7 -16.59 -17.77 0.95
C GLY A 7 -16.86 -17.98 2.44
N LYS A 8 -15.98 -18.67 3.17
CA LYS A 8 -16.13 -18.83 4.61
C LYS A 8 -15.76 -17.58 5.36
N LYS A 9 -16.57 -17.20 6.34
CA LYS A 9 -16.29 -16.05 7.20
C LYS A 9 -15.11 -16.33 8.11
N LEU A 10 -14.12 -15.44 8.08
CA LEU A 10 -13.02 -15.45 9.03
C LEU A 10 -13.46 -14.81 10.36
N ASN A 11 -13.03 -15.41 11.46
CA ASN A 11 -13.25 -14.85 12.79
C ASN A 11 -12.18 -13.80 13.07
N VAL A 12 -12.48 -12.56 12.71
CA VAL A 12 -11.60 -11.39 12.90
C VAL A 12 -12.38 -10.26 13.52
N THR A 13 -11.73 -9.48 14.37
CA THR A 13 -12.32 -8.27 14.91
C THR A 13 -12.33 -7.15 13.86
N ARG A 14 -13.06 -6.07 14.11
CA ARG A 14 -13.11 -4.92 13.21
C ARG A 14 -11.73 -4.26 13.05
N GLU A 15 -10.96 -4.22 14.10
CA GLU A 15 -9.62 -3.65 14.16
C GLU A 15 -8.59 -4.48 13.40
N GLU A 16 -8.83 -5.78 13.27
CA GLU A 16 -7.99 -6.70 12.51
C GLU A 16 -8.31 -6.69 11.01
N VAL A 17 -9.44 -6.10 10.58
CA VAL A 17 -9.78 -6.01 9.16
C VAL A 17 -8.93 -4.91 8.52
N PRO A 18 -8.06 -5.23 7.55
CA PRO A 18 -7.27 -4.22 6.87
C PRO A 18 -8.17 -3.23 6.14
N GLY A 19 -7.75 -1.98 6.09
CA GLY A 19 -8.44 -0.97 5.30
C GLY A 19 -8.43 -1.34 3.81
N CYS A 20 -9.58 -1.27 3.14
CA CYS A 20 -9.76 -1.73 1.76
C CYS A 20 -9.00 -0.94 0.69
N ARG A 21 -8.21 0.06 1.06
CA ARG A 21 -7.52 0.97 0.13
C ARG A 21 -6.04 1.16 0.43
N ASN A 22 -5.57 0.58 1.53
CA ASN A 22 -4.24 0.82 2.07
C ASN A 22 -3.40 -0.44 1.96
N TRP A 23 -3.20 -0.91 0.75
CA TRP A 23 -2.41 -2.08 0.44
C TRP A 23 -1.18 -1.69 -0.33
N ILE A 24 -0.05 -2.31 0.00
CA ILE A 24 1.23 -2.02 -0.64
C ILE A 24 2.06 -3.30 -0.79
N TRP A 25 2.77 -3.43 -1.88
CA TRP A 25 3.81 -4.44 -2.05
C TRP A 25 5.11 -3.91 -1.44
N TRP A 26 5.47 -4.38 -0.24
CA TRP A 26 6.58 -3.78 0.51
C TRP A 26 7.75 -4.69 0.78
N ASP A 27 7.55 -5.87 1.35
CA ASP A 27 8.63 -6.71 1.87
C ASP A 27 9.09 -7.82 0.91
N ALA A 28 8.63 -7.78 -0.31
CA ALA A 28 8.97 -8.73 -1.36
C ALA A 28 8.52 -10.17 -1.12
N ASP A 29 7.61 -10.42 -0.19
CA ASP A 29 6.83 -11.63 -0.23
C ASP A 29 5.65 -11.46 -1.20
N LEU A 30 4.90 -12.50 -1.47
CA LEU A 30 3.81 -12.47 -2.45
C LEU A 30 2.46 -12.06 -1.84
N LEU A 31 2.50 -11.44 -0.68
CA LEU A 31 1.35 -10.88 0.02
C LEU A 31 1.49 -9.37 0.11
N ARG A 32 0.37 -8.68 0.09
CA ARG A 32 0.36 -7.23 0.32
C ARG A 32 0.32 -6.91 1.80
N GLU A 33 1.12 -5.95 2.18
CA GLU A 33 1.11 -5.34 3.49
C GLU A 33 0.00 -4.32 3.60
N THR A 34 -0.33 -3.99 4.83
CA THR A 34 -1.30 -2.98 5.16
C THR A 34 -0.60 -1.74 5.69
N PHE A 35 -1.07 -0.62 5.24
CA PHE A 35 -0.64 0.67 5.71
C PHE A 35 -1.62 1.16 6.79
N ARG A 36 -1.08 1.52 7.96
CA ARG A 36 -1.84 1.99 9.10
C ARG A 36 -1.50 3.43 9.40
N GLY A 37 -2.47 4.30 9.23
CA GLY A 37 -2.45 5.64 9.81
C GLY A 37 -3.56 5.76 10.85
N ASP A 38 -3.42 6.69 11.77
CA ASP A 38 -4.41 6.94 12.83
C ASP A 38 -5.77 7.42 12.32
N ASP A 39 -5.89 7.72 11.04
CA ASP A 39 -7.14 8.06 10.38
C ASP A 39 -7.48 7.02 9.31
N ASN A 40 -8.44 6.17 9.60
CA ASN A 40 -9.15 5.32 8.64
C ASN A 40 -9.95 6.16 7.62
N ARG A 41 -9.56 7.43 7.40
CA ARG A 41 -10.24 8.31 6.46
C ARG A 41 -9.87 7.98 5.03
N TRP A 42 -10.86 7.95 4.26
CA TRP A 42 -10.92 7.68 2.86
C TRP A 42 -10.14 8.74 2.06
N GLY A 43 -8.98 8.37 1.52
CA GLY A 43 -8.44 9.12 0.41
C GLY A 43 -7.06 9.74 0.57
N ALA A 44 -6.39 9.94 -0.56
CA ALA A 44 -5.33 10.90 -0.70
C ALA A 44 -5.84 12.26 -0.23
N GLY A 45 -5.12 12.91 0.68
CA GLY A 45 -5.56 14.15 1.30
C GLY A 45 -6.20 13.99 2.68
N SER A 46 -6.25 12.79 3.25
CA SER A 46 -6.43 12.71 4.69
C SER A 46 -5.13 13.19 5.34
N SER A 47 -5.18 14.40 5.86
CA SER A 47 -4.08 14.95 6.62
C SER A 47 -3.73 14.00 7.75
N SER A 48 -2.48 13.60 7.81
CA SER A 48 -1.95 12.79 8.92
C SER A 48 -2.05 13.52 10.25
N ASN A 49 -2.44 14.82 10.24
CA ASN A 49 -2.45 15.71 11.40
C ASN A 49 -1.14 15.61 12.23
N GLY A 50 -0.02 15.38 11.56
CA GLY A 50 1.29 15.19 12.17
C GLY A 50 1.51 13.82 12.80
N LYS A 51 0.56 12.88 12.64
CA LYS A 51 0.72 11.52 13.16
C LYS A 51 1.55 10.66 12.20
N LYS A 52 2.38 9.82 12.78
CA LYS A 52 3.23 8.90 12.04
C LYS A 52 2.44 7.65 11.67
N GLN A 53 2.77 7.12 10.51
CA GLN A 53 2.13 5.95 9.94
C GLN A 53 3.10 4.77 9.90
N SER A 54 2.58 3.56 9.76
CA SER A 54 3.39 2.35 9.67
C SER A 54 2.87 1.41 8.58
N ILE A 55 3.78 0.57 8.08
CA ILE A 55 3.46 -0.57 7.21
C ILE A 55 3.60 -1.82 8.05
N TRP A 56 2.63 -2.69 8.01
CA TRP A 56 2.56 -3.89 8.83
C TRP A 56 1.95 -5.07 8.09
N LYS A 57 2.39 -6.27 8.46
CA LYS A 57 1.78 -7.51 7.99
C LYS A 57 0.44 -7.75 8.69
N TRP A 58 -0.54 -8.18 7.94
CA TRP A 58 -1.81 -8.58 8.54
C TRP A 58 -1.60 -9.71 9.55
N LYS A 59 -2.03 -9.47 10.79
CA LYS A 59 -1.76 -10.35 11.95
C LYS A 59 -0.28 -10.60 12.25
N GLY A 60 0.58 -9.76 11.74
CA GLY A 60 2.03 -9.84 11.91
C GLY A 60 2.65 -8.59 12.51
N GLU A 61 3.92 -8.40 12.26
CA GLU A 61 4.73 -7.31 12.77
C GLU A 61 4.63 -6.02 11.95
N ASP A 62 5.03 -4.92 12.56
CA ASP A 62 5.29 -3.68 11.84
C ASP A 62 6.62 -3.78 11.10
N LEU A 63 6.58 -3.65 9.78
CA LEU A 63 7.78 -3.69 8.93
C LEU A 63 8.48 -2.34 8.87
N THR A 64 7.71 -1.27 8.88
CA THR A 64 8.22 0.10 8.80
C THR A 64 7.38 1.00 9.69
N LYS A 65 8.05 1.85 10.48
CA LYS A 65 7.41 2.83 11.38
C LYS A 65 7.90 4.23 11.08
N GLY A 66 7.10 5.21 11.48
CA GLY A 66 7.52 6.60 11.45
C GLY A 66 7.41 7.28 10.08
N ILE A 67 6.56 6.76 9.20
CA ILE A 67 6.22 7.42 7.93
C ILE A 67 5.46 8.69 8.26
N GLU A 68 5.98 9.82 7.80
CA GLU A 68 5.42 11.15 8.05
C GLU A 68 4.82 11.72 6.75
N GLY A 69 3.85 12.59 6.91
CA GLY A 69 3.20 13.30 5.80
C GLY A 69 1.90 12.66 5.31
N ASP A 70 1.24 13.39 4.44
CA ASP A 70 -0.01 12.95 3.81
C ASP A 70 0.32 12.08 2.61
N ILE A 71 -0.15 10.84 2.60
CA ILE A 71 0.15 9.90 1.52
C ILE A 71 -0.60 10.31 0.25
N LEU A 72 0.16 10.68 -0.74
CA LEU A 72 -0.36 11.07 -2.05
C LEU A 72 -0.54 9.86 -2.97
N MET A 73 0.41 8.94 -2.97
CA MET A 73 0.44 7.84 -3.93
C MET A 73 1.21 6.64 -3.37
N MET A 74 0.85 5.47 -3.85
CA MET A 74 1.62 4.23 -3.78
C MET A 74 1.77 3.72 -5.21
N ALA A 75 3.00 3.47 -5.63
CA ALA A 75 3.27 2.95 -6.97
C ALA A 75 4.69 2.37 -7.05
N ASP A 76 4.87 1.38 -7.92
CA ASP A 76 6.19 0.86 -8.31
C ASP A 76 6.90 1.88 -9.21
N MET A 77 7.62 2.82 -8.61
CA MET A 77 8.34 3.88 -9.30
C MET A 77 9.80 3.53 -9.58
N GLU A 78 10.41 2.72 -8.75
CA GLU A 78 11.79 2.26 -8.93
C GLU A 78 11.90 1.10 -9.92
N GLY A 79 10.77 0.49 -10.25
CA GLY A 79 10.69 -0.55 -11.28
C GLY A 79 11.13 -1.92 -10.80
N ASP A 80 11.10 -2.16 -9.51
CA ASP A 80 11.53 -3.41 -8.89
C ASP A 80 10.37 -4.28 -8.38
N TRP A 81 9.12 -3.96 -8.83
CA TRP A 81 7.84 -4.57 -8.51
C TRP A 81 7.32 -4.32 -7.08
N ARG A 82 8.10 -3.69 -6.24
CA ARG A 82 7.61 -3.20 -4.95
C ARG A 82 7.13 -1.77 -5.10
N GLU A 83 6.28 -1.35 -4.21
CA GLU A 83 5.66 -0.05 -4.30
C GLU A 83 6.30 0.94 -3.33
N GLU A 84 6.60 2.14 -3.81
CA GLU A 84 7.01 3.27 -3.00
C GLU A 84 5.79 4.04 -2.51
N LEU A 85 5.98 4.73 -1.36
CA LEU A 85 5.04 5.70 -0.83
C LEU A 85 5.51 7.11 -1.13
N ILE A 86 4.66 7.90 -1.78
CA ILE A 86 4.88 9.34 -1.91
C ILE A 86 4.07 10.06 -0.86
N ALA A 87 4.74 10.85 -0.02
CA ALA A 87 4.12 11.64 1.03
C ALA A 87 4.43 13.13 0.89
N ALA A 88 3.42 13.97 1.14
CA ALA A 88 3.57 15.41 1.19
C ALA A 88 3.70 15.90 2.63
N LEU A 89 4.66 16.78 2.84
CA LEU A 89 4.83 17.56 4.07
C LEU A 89 4.91 19.05 3.70
N PRO A 90 4.76 19.97 4.66
CA PRO A 90 4.89 21.39 4.36
C PRO A 90 6.25 21.72 3.71
N GLY A 91 6.22 22.11 2.44
CA GLY A 91 7.42 22.46 1.66
C GLY A 91 8.29 21.28 1.22
N GLU A 92 7.85 20.06 1.39
CA GLU A 92 8.64 18.85 1.12
C GLU A 92 7.79 17.75 0.52
N LEU A 93 8.38 16.98 -0.41
CA LEU A 93 7.85 15.74 -0.92
C LEU A 93 8.83 14.61 -0.57
N ARG A 94 8.33 13.57 0.09
CA ARG A 94 9.14 12.40 0.45
C ARG A 94 8.71 11.18 -0.34
N ILE A 95 9.70 10.40 -0.75
CA ILE A 95 9.52 9.06 -1.29
C ILE A 95 10.09 8.08 -0.29
N TYR A 96 9.23 7.21 0.22
CA TYR A 96 9.64 6.12 1.11
C TYR A 96 9.71 4.84 0.30
N HIS A 97 10.83 4.17 0.36
CA HIS A 97 11.04 2.86 -0.25
C HIS A 97 11.48 1.83 0.80
N THR A 98 11.30 0.57 0.50
CA THR A 98 11.75 -0.51 1.36
C THR A 98 13.24 -0.78 1.20
N VAL A 99 13.90 -1.10 2.31
CA VAL A 99 15.29 -1.58 2.30
C VAL A 99 15.37 -3.11 2.46
N ILE A 100 14.22 -3.78 2.54
CA ILE A 100 14.15 -5.23 2.64
C ILE A 100 14.59 -5.83 1.30
N PRO A 101 15.59 -6.72 1.24
CA PRO A 101 16.06 -7.29 -0.02
C PRO A 101 14.97 -8.15 -0.69
N ALA A 102 14.68 -7.87 -1.97
CA ALA A 102 13.84 -8.74 -2.77
C ALA A 102 14.56 -10.04 -3.10
N LYS A 103 13.89 -11.17 -2.87
CA LYS A 103 14.41 -12.50 -3.25
C LYS A 103 14.18 -12.77 -4.73
N ASP A 104 13.07 -12.29 -5.25
CA ASP A 104 12.66 -12.51 -6.63
C ASP A 104 12.80 -11.22 -7.45
N ARG A 105 13.31 -11.36 -8.67
CA ARG A 105 13.28 -10.30 -9.66
C ARG A 105 12.05 -10.46 -10.54
N ARG A 106 11.26 -9.41 -10.60
CA ARG A 106 10.05 -9.33 -11.44
C ARG A 106 10.12 -8.09 -12.31
N ILE A 107 9.38 -8.12 -13.40
CA ILE A 107 9.19 -6.92 -14.22
C ILE A 107 8.40 -5.88 -13.43
N THR A 108 8.66 -4.62 -13.71
CA THR A 108 7.93 -3.52 -13.08
C THR A 108 6.42 -3.66 -13.27
N LEU A 109 5.67 -3.40 -12.22
CA LEU A 109 4.21 -3.38 -12.26
C LEU A 109 3.67 -2.30 -13.22
N MET A 110 4.48 -1.27 -13.49
CA MET A 110 4.15 -0.22 -14.44
C MET A 110 4.06 -0.70 -15.90
N GLN A 111 4.48 -1.92 -16.22
CA GLN A 111 4.22 -2.51 -17.53
C GLN A 111 2.77 -3.01 -17.69
N ASP A 112 2.09 -3.29 -16.59
CA ASP A 112 0.69 -3.70 -16.61
C ASP A 112 -0.23 -2.49 -16.90
N PRO A 113 -1.02 -2.51 -18.00
CA PRO A 113 -1.92 -1.40 -18.33
C PRO A 113 -2.98 -1.14 -17.24
N LEU A 114 -3.46 -2.18 -16.56
CA LEU A 114 -4.43 -2.02 -15.49
C LEU A 114 -3.80 -1.30 -14.30
N TYR A 115 -2.62 -1.74 -13.89
CA TYR A 115 -1.88 -1.11 -12.81
C TYR A 115 -1.62 0.39 -13.10
N ARG A 116 -1.14 0.72 -14.29
CA ARG A 116 -0.94 2.13 -14.71
C ARG A 116 -2.22 2.94 -14.64
N SER A 117 -3.35 2.36 -15.03
CA SER A 117 -4.64 3.04 -14.96
C SER A 117 -5.01 3.39 -13.53
N TYR A 118 -4.77 2.49 -12.57
CA TYR A 118 -4.99 2.76 -11.15
C TYR A 118 -4.05 3.84 -10.62
N VAL A 119 -2.78 3.82 -10.99
CA VAL A 119 -1.82 4.87 -10.63
C VAL A 119 -2.29 6.22 -11.17
N ALA A 120 -2.75 6.28 -12.42
CA ALA A 120 -3.27 7.50 -13.03
C ALA A 120 -4.56 8.01 -12.38
N HIS A 121 -5.45 7.13 -11.96
CA HIS A 121 -6.70 7.50 -11.28
C HIS A 121 -6.47 8.29 -9.98
N ARG A 122 -5.33 8.10 -9.36
CA ARG A 122 -4.99 8.83 -8.15
C ARG A 122 -4.89 10.34 -8.37
N SER A 123 -4.37 10.75 -9.52
CA SER A 123 -4.31 12.17 -9.92
C SER A 123 -5.70 12.77 -10.12
N MET A 124 -6.72 11.94 -10.33
CA MET A 124 -8.11 12.34 -10.49
C MET A 124 -8.89 12.39 -9.16
N GLY A 125 -8.20 12.27 -8.02
CA GLY A 125 -8.80 12.32 -6.69
C GLY A 125 -9.47 11.02 -6.23
N TYR A 126 -9.21 9.89 -6.91
CA TYR A 126 -9.76 8.59 -6.54
C TYR A 126 -8.69 7.69 -5.91
N PRO A 127 -8.51 7.75 -4.59
CA PRO A 127 -7.42 7.07 -3.92
C PRO A 127 -7.74 5.58 -3.71
N GLN A 128 -7.31 4.75 -4.62
CA GLN A 128 -7.32 3.30 -4.49
C GLN A 128 -5.89 2.79 -4.60
N ALA A 129 -5.57 1.72 -3.86
CA ALA A 129 -4.32 1.01 -4.08
C ALA A 129 -4.33 0.41 -5.49
N PRO A 130 -3.27 0.58 -6.28
CA PRO A 130 -3.18 -0.02 -7.60
C PRO A 130 -3.30 -1.54 -7.52
N VAL A 131 -3.90 -2.14 -8.53
CA VAL A 131 -4.03 -3.60 -8.66
C VAL A 131 -3.46 -4.05 -10.00
N THR A 132 -2.89 -5.24 -10.01
CA THR A 132 -2.39 -5.88 -11.24
C THR A 132 -3.51 -6.64 -11.95
N SER A 133 -3.40 -6.79 -13.27
CA SER A 133 -4.29 -7.62 -14.08
C SER A 133 -4.01 -9.11 -13.93
N TYR A 134 -2.97 -9.47 -13.23
CA TYR A 134 -2.51 -10.84 -13.01
C TYR A 134 -2.18 -11.08 -11.54
N PHE A 135 -2.10 -12.34 -11.16
CA PHE A 135 -1.73 -12.73 -9.81
C PHE A 135 -0.21 -12.77 -9.65
N LEU A 136 0.33 -12.04 -8.67
CA LEU A 136 1.77 -11.98 -8.39
C LEU A 136 2.31 -13.24 -7.70
N GLY A 137 1.45 -14.06 -7.12
CA GLY A 137 1.80 -15.19 -6.29
C GLY A 137 2.22 -16.48 -7.02
N GLU A 138 2.43 -16.44 -8.33
CA GLU A 138 2.94 -17.57 -9.12
C GLU A 138 4.25 -17.24 -9.80
#